data_b5d18c5701c605c3b55ffc400a9192e7
#
_entry.id   b5d18c5701c605c3b55ffc400a9192e7
#
_cell.length_a   1.000
_cell.length_b   1.000
_cell.length_c   1.000
_cell.angle_alpha   90.00
_cell.angle_beta   90.00
_cell.angle_gamma   90.00
#
_symmetry.space_group_name_H-M   'P 1'
#
loop_
_entity.id
_entity.type
_entity.pdbx_description
1 polymer ?
#
loop_
_entity_poly.entity_id
_entity_poly.type
_entity_poly.pdbx_seq_one_letter_code
_entity_poly.pdbx_strand_id
1 'polypeptide(L)'
;DSLILLFVFWELTTITSFLLIGMNFDQAESRRGAVQSFLVTGSGGLALLAGIALIGARAGTFDLSALAAQSDRILADPLHRVGLVLMLLGALTKSAQFPFHFWLPGAMAAPTPVSAFLHSAAMVKAGILLIGRLLPVFGESDVWLPLLTTVGLTTYVITGWLALRATDLKELLAFSTAGFLGLITAFYGYAGREGSAAELLHILNHATYKAALFFLVGWLDKAAGTRDLGPLESQRWLTHNRPAALLFAIGTLAMAGCPLTLGFMSKEEFYEIVMGGQFERVTPALIAVVVGSSFMVAYALKVFFGIFFGHEEPNSDDGVPYEKRSAWLLIVPAILLSIQVIGGLVPNWLLSSVLSPGHAWPASPAIWHYLDALLVISLISYAAGFVLYLRWHWARQMPGLPGPRQAAEFISKQTIAFAEWWTRIAQNGGHPRYLSIILISFVAAGTTGLAYGHASLSQLTGPWGPEFFVGLIPALMILSGASLLLLVQRRISKLIMLTVAGYGTVVVYMIF
;
A
#
# COMPACT_ATOMS: atom_id res chain seq x y z
N ASP A 1 6.87 3.67 -20.88
CA ASP A 1 5.64 4.45 -21.03
C ASP A 1 4.37 3.57 -20.93
N SER A 2 4.51 2.25 -21.19
CA SER A 2 3.36 1.32 -21.20
C SER A 2 2.89 0.93 -19.79
N LEU A 3 1.58 1.06 -19.52
CA LEU A 3 0.92 0.62 -18.29
C LEU A 3 0.98 -0.90 -18.11
N ILE A 4 0.94 -1.67 -19.20
CA ILE A 4 1.06 -3.13 -19.13
C ILE A 4 2.46 -3.53 -18.66
N LEU A 5 3.50 -2.92 -19.21
CA LEU A 5 4.87 -3.19 -18.76
C LEU A 5 5.09 -2.74 -17.31
N LEU A 6 4.54 -1.59 -16.92
CA LEU A 6 4.55 -1.13 -15.53
C LEU A 6 3.88 -2.17 -14.62
N PHE A 7 2.74 -2.74 -15.01
CA PHE A 7 2.05 -3.76 -14.24
C PHE A 7 2.88 -5.05 -14.10
N VAL A 8 3.56 -5.51 -15.15
CA VAL A 8 4.45 -6.67 -15.07
C VAL A 8 5.54 -6.47 -14.01
N PHE A 9 6.24 -5.32 -14.05
CA PHE A 9 7.24 -5.00 -13.04
C PHE A 9 6.62 -4.76 -11.64
N TRP A 10 5.39 -4.24 -11.58
CA TRP A 10 4.63 -4.10 -10.35
C TRP A 10 4.44 -5.43 -9.63
N GLU A 11 3.99 -6.46 -10.35
CA GLU A 11 3.82 -7.79 -9.78
C GLU A 11 5.15 -8.48 -9.48
N LEU A 12 6.17 -8.24 -10.29
CA LEU A 12 7.51 -8.72 -9.99
C LEU A 12 8.02 -8.14 -8.66
N THR A 13 7.75 -6.86 -8.37
CA THR A 13 8.07 -6.29 -7.06
C THR A 13 7.24 -6.88 -5.93
N THR A 14 5.99 -7.29 -6.17
CA THR A 14 5.14 -7.97 -5.19
C THR A 14 5.74 -9.34 -4.81
N ILE A 15 6.14 -10.14 -5.80
CA ILE A 15 6.74 -11.45 -5.59
C ILE A 15 8.11 -11.33 -4.91
N THR A 16 8.98 -10.45 -5.40
CA THR A 16 10.32 -10.29 -4.83
C THR A 16 10.28 -9.76 -3.40
N SER A 17 9.37 -8.84 -3.08
CA SER A 17 9.21 -8.36 -1.71
C SER A 17 8.65 -9.42 -0.78
N PHE A 18 7.73 -10.28 -1.24
CA PHE A 18 7.27 -11.43 -0.48
C PHE A 18 8.44 -12.35 -0.09
N LEU A 19 9.32 -12.68 -1.05
CA LEU A 19 10.50 -13.51 -0.79
C LEU A 19 11.48 -12.83 0.17
N LEU A 20 11.71 -11.52 0.03
CA LEU A 20 12.61 -10.77 0.89
C LEU A 20 12.07 -10.62 2.33
N ILE A 21 10.76 -10.39 2.51
CA ILE A 21 10.13 -10.31 3.83
C ILE A 21 10.14 -11.69 4.48
N GLY A 22 9.90 -12.75 3.71
CA GLY A 22 9.91 -14.14 4.15
C GLY A 22 11.29 -14.78 4.25
N MET A 23 12.40 -14.02 4.14
CA MET A 23 13.76 -14.58 4.10
C MET A 23 14.11 -15.41 5.34
N ASN A 24 13.59 -15.02 6.50
CA ASN A 24 13.72 -15.79 7.75
C ASN A 24 12.51 -16.72 7.94
N PHE A 25 12.26 -17.61 6.96
CA PHE A 25 11.05 -18.45 6.90
C PHE A 25 10.85 -19.39 8.11
N ASP A 26 11.90 -19.69 8.87
CA ASP A 26 11.83 -20.46 10.12
C ASP A 26 11.02 -19.73 11.19
N GLN A 27 10.99 -18.40 11.15
CA GLN A 27 10.24 -17.56 12.09
C GLN A 27 8.79 -17.40 11.62
N ALA A 28 7.84 -17.72 12.51
CA ALA A 28 6.40 -17.60 12.21
C ALA A 28 5.98 -16.17 11.88
N GLU A 29 6.63 -15.17 12.50
CA GLU A 29 6.37 -13.76 12.28
C GLU A 29 6.76 -13.32 10.86
N SER A 30 7.94 -13.75 10.38
CA SER A 30 8.41 -13.51 9.02
C SER A 30 7.46 -14.10 7.96
N ARG A 31 7.01 -15.36 8.16
CA ARG A 31 6.03 -15.98 7.26
C ARG A 31 4.70 -15.22 7.23
N ARG A 32 4.18 -14.83 8.40
CA ARG A 32 2.91 -14.06 8.49
C ARG A 32 3.02 -12.71 7.82
N GLY A 33 4.10 -11.96 8.08
CA GLY A 33 4.36 -10.67 7.48
C GLY A 33 4.48 -10.75 5.96
N ALA A 34 5.20 -11.76 5.45
CA ALA A 34 5.34 -11.99 4.01
C ALA A 34 3.99 -12.29 3.34
N VAL A 35 3.22 -13.24 3.88
CA VAL A 35 1.89 -13.60 3.33
C VAL A 35 0.93 -12.42 3.40
N GLN A 36 0.90 -11.69 4.51
CA GLN A 36 0.04 -10.52 4.66
C GLN A 36 0.37 -9.43 3.65
N SER A 37 1.67 -9.12 3.47
CA SER A 37 2.14 -8.17 2.46
C SER A 37 1.74 -8.61 1.06
N PHE A 38 1.95 -9.89 0.71
CA PHE A 38 1.62 -10.44 -0.59
C PHE A 38 0.11 -10.36 -0.89
N LEU A 39 -0.73 -10.78 0.06
CA LEU A 39 -2.18 -10.76 -0.13
C LEU A 39 -2.72 -9.35 -0.31
N VAL A 40 -2.26 -8.39 0.49
CA VAL A 40 -2.75 -6.99 0.40
C VAL A 40 -2.26 -6.33 -0.88
N THR A 41 -0.96 -6.43 -1.19
CA THR A 41 -0.41 -5.75 -2.36
C THR A 41 -0.75 -6.45 -3.67
N GLY A 42 -0.90 -7.78 -3.66
CA GLY A 42 -1.34 -8.56 -4.83
C GLY A 42 -2.82 -8.35 -5.15
N SER A 43 -3.71 -8.32 -4.14
CA SER A 43 -5.12 -7.97 -4.39
C SER A 43 -5.26 -6.54 -4.94
N GLY A 44 -4.46 -5.60 -4.44
CA GLY A 44 -4.37 -4.26 -5.02
C GLY A 44 -3.84 -4.26 -6.46
N GLY A 45 -2.87 -5.13 -6.76
CA GLY A 45 -2.36 -5.32 -8.11
C GLY A 45 -3.42 -5.85 -9.08
N LEU A 46 -4.28 -6.77 -8.65
CA LEU A 46 -5.42 -7.23 -9.47
C LEU A 46 -6.42 -6.10 -9.75
N ALA A 47 -6.69 -5.25 -8.76
CA ALA A 47 -7.50 -4.05 -8.96
C ALA A 47 -6.85 -3.09 -9.96
N LEU A 48 -5.53 -2.86 -9.84
CA LEU A 48 -4.75 -2.06 -10.79
C LEU A 48 -4.90 -2.60 -12.22
N LEU A 49 -4.73 -3.91 -12.41
CA LEU A 49 -4.88 -4.54 -13.73
C LEU A 49 -6.27 -4.33 -14.31
N ALA A 50 -7.31 -4.50 -13.49
CA ALA A 50 -8.68 -4.26 -13.92
C ALA A 50 -8.90 -2.79 -14.33
N GLY A 51 -8.36 -1.84 -13.57
CA GLY A 51 -8.39 -0.42 -13.93
C GLY A 51 -7.65 -0.11 -15.23
N ILE A 52 -6.44 -0.65 -15.40
CA ILE A 52 -5.65 -0.53 -16.63
C ILE A 52 -6.43 -1.09 -17.83
N ALA A 53 -6.98 -2.30 -17.69
CA ALA A 53 -7.76 -2.93 -18.76
C ALA A 53 -8.98 -2.11 -19.15
N LEU A 54 -9.71 -1.58 -18.16
CA LEU A 54 -10.89 -0.75 -18.39
C LEU A 54 -10.54 0.55 -19.14
N ILE A 55 -9.56 1.30 -18.65
CA ILE A 55 -9.15 2.57 -19.26
C ILE A 55 -8.52 2.33 -20.63
N GLY A 56 -7.61 1.36 -20.75
CA GLY A 56 -6.96 1.04 -22.03
C GLY A 56 -7.93 0.59 -23.11
N ALA A 57 -8.92 -0.24 -22.77
CA ALA A 57 -9.97 -0.65 -23.70
C ALA A 57 -10.83 0.53 -24.18
N ARG A 58 -11.12 1.50 -23.31
CA ARG A 58 -11.92 2.70 -23.66
C ARG A 58 -11.12 3.73 -24.45
N ALA A 59 -9.85 3.91 -24.11
CA ALA A 59 -8.96 4.86 -24.80
C ALA A 59 -8.35 4.30 -26.08
N GLY A 60 -8.32 2.96 -26.25
CA GLY A 60 -7.67 2.28 -27.38
C GLY A 60 -6.13 2.24 -27.27
N THR A 61 -5.57 2.54 -26.10
CA THR A 61 -4.12 2.54 -25.85
C THR A 61 -3.81 2.25 -24.38
N PHE A 62 -2.62 1.70 -24.13
CA PHE A 62 -2.06 1.49 -22.80
C PHE A 62 -0.83 2.35 -22.52
N ASP A 63 -0.48 3.27 -23.40
CA ASP A 63 0.67 4.15 -23.25
C ASP A 63 0.26 5.43 -22.50
N LEU A 64 0.97 5.74 -21.42
CA LEU A 64 0.67 6.87 -20.53
C LEU A 64 0.68 8.22 -21.25
N SER A 65 1.66 8.45 -22.13
CA SER A 65 1.73 9.68 -22.92
C SER A 65 0.53 9.84 -23.88
N ALA A 66 0.12 8.75 -24.51
CA ALA A 66 -1.07 8.76 -25.38
C ALA A 66 -2.37 8.92 -24.59
N LEU A 67 -2.45 8.36 -23.37
CA LEU A 67 -3.58 8.59 -22.45
C LEU A 67 -3.64 10.04 -21.98
N ALA A 68 -2.51 10.64 -21.63
CA ALA A 68 -2.44 12.05 -21.22
C ALA A 68 -2.87 13.00 -22.35
N ALA A 69 -2.50 12.72 -23.59
CA ALA A 69 -2.95 13.47 -24.75
C ALA A 69 -4.46 13.36 -25.01
N GLN A 70 -5.13 12.33 -24.48
CA GLN A 70 -6.58 12.10 -24.59
C GLN A 70 -7.34 12.32 -23.28
N SER A 71 -6.74 13.01 -22.30
CA SER A 71 -7.28 13.20 -20.95
C SER A 71 -8.74 13.69 -20.98
N ASP A 72 -9.06 14.73 -21.75
CA ASP A 72 -10.40 15.32 -21.81
C ASP A 72 -11.44 14.31 -22.32
N ARG A 73 -11.07 13.49 -23.31
CA ARG A 73 -11.94 12.41 -23.82
C ARG A 73 -12.14 11.31 -22.77
N ILE A 74 -11.10 10.95 -22.05
CA ILE A 74 -11.17 9.94 -20.99
C ILE A 74 -12.05 10.44 -19.85
N LEU A 75 -11.90 11.69 -19.43
CA LEU A 75 -12.68 12.30 -18.35
C LEU A 75 -14.16 12.48 -18.70
N ALA A 76 -14.49 12.62 -19.98
CA ALA A 76 -15.88 12.66 -20.46
C ALA A 76 -16.60 11.30 -20.34
N ASP A 77 -15.89 10.17 -20.30
CA ASP A 77 -16.48 8.84 -20.14
C ASP A 77 -16.79 8.57 -18.64
N PRO A 78 -18.04 8.31 -18.24
CA PRO A 78 -18.40 8.03 -16.83
C PRO A 78 -17.61 6.88 -16.20
N LEU A 79 -17.14 5.90 -16.98
CA LEU A 79 -16.37 4.76 -16.50
C LEU A 79 -14.95 5.12 -16.10
N HIS A 80 -14.45 6.34 -16.45
CA HIS A 80 -13.11 6.78 -16.00
C HIS A 80 -12.99 6.76 -14.47
N ARG A 81 -14.06 7.10 -13.73
CA ARG A 81 -14.07 7.08 -12.26
C ARG A 81 -13.82 5.68 -11.70
N VAL A 82 -14.47 4.68 -12.30
CA VAL A 82 -14.29 3.28 -11.88
C VAL A 82 -12.86 2.82 -12.19
N GLY A 83 -12.36 3.07 -13.40
CA GLY A 83 -11.00 2.75 -13.79
C GLY A 83 -9.96 3.43 -12.91
N LEU A 84 -10.14 4.74 -12.65
CA LEU A 84 -9.26 5.53 -11.77
C LEU A 84 -9.25 4.96 -10.34
N VAL A 85 -10.42 4.71 -9.73
CA VAL A 85 -10.51 4.17 -8.37
C VAL A 85 -9.82 2.81 -8.27
N LEU A 86 -9.99 1.93 -9.27
CA LEU A 86 -9.31 0.63 -9.31
C LEU A 86 -7.78 0.78 -9.42
N MET A 87 -7.30 1.71 -10.27
CA MET A 87 -5.87 1.97 -10.39
C MET A 87 -5.29 2.58 -9.11
N LEU A 88 -6.00 3.53 -8.50
CA LEU A 88 -5.60 4.13 -7.22
C LEU A 88 -5.66 3.12 -6.08
N LEU A 89 -6.60 2.17 -6.05
CA LEU A 89 -6.63 1.11 -5.06
C LEU A 89 -5.33 0.29 -5.09
N GLY A 90 -4.83 -0.05 -6.28
CA GLY A 90 -3.52 -0.67 -6.44
C GLY A 90 -2.38 0.18 -5.87
N ALA A 91 -2.36 1.48 -6.19
CA ALA A 91 -1.34 2.41 -5.69
C ALA A 91 -1.38 2.55 -4.16
N LEU A 92 -2.58 2.71 -3.59
CA LEU A 92 -2.80 2.92 -2.16
C LEU A 92 -2.45 1.67 -1.32
N THR A 93 -2.76 0.46 -1.80
CA THR A 93 -2.36 -0.79 -1.13
C THR A 93 -0.84 -0.94 -1.10
N LYS A 94 -0.15 -0.68 -2.22
CA LYS A 94 1.30 -0.78 -2.33
C LYS A 94 2.01 0.25 -1.46
N SER A 95 1.47 1.47 -1.36
CA SER A 95 2.02 2.56 -0.53
C SER A 95 1.53 2.53 0.91
N ALA A 96 0.93 1.44 1.35
CA ALA A 96 0.45 1.24 2.72
C ALA A 96 -0.45 2.38 3.23
N GLN A 97 -1.38 2.85 2.39
CA GLN A 97 -2.34 3.88 2.76
C GLN A 97 -3.51 3.29 3.56
N PHE A 98 -4.13 4.10 4.41
CA PHE A 98 -5.34 3.69 5.15
C PHE A 98 -6.47 3.29 4.16
N PRO A 99 -7.16 2.18 4.40
CA PRO A 99 -7.08 1.26 5.55
C PRO A 99 -6.02 0.15 5.43
N PHE A 100 -5.23 0.11 4.36
CA PHE A 100 -4.31 -0.99 4.02
C PHE A 100 -2.92 -0.91 4.68
N HIS A 101 -2.66 0.07 5.56
CA HIS A 101 -1.33 0.31 6.17
C HIS A 101 -0.84 -0.83 7.08
N PHE A 102 -1.72 -1.71 7.53
CA PHE A 102 -1.45 -2.73 8.55
C PHE A 102 -0.46 -3.83 8.13
N TRP A 103 -0.21 -4.02 6.83
CA TRP A 103 0.79 -4.99 6.38
C TRP A 103 2.22 -4.50 6.58
N LEU A 104 2.44 -3.18 6.59
CA LEU A 104 3.77 -2.58 6.60
C LEU A 104 4.55 -2.86 7.90
N PRO A 105 3.97 -2.75 9.11
CA PRO A 105 4.64 -3.19 10.34
C PRO A 105 4.97 -4.68 10.35
N GLY A 106 4.09 -5.53 9.82
CA GLY A 106 4.35 -6.97 9.70
C GLY A 106 5.55 -7.29 8.80
N ALA A 107 5.82 -6.46 7.81
CA ALA A 107 6.98 -6.59 6.94
C ALA A 107 8.32 -6.28 7.64
N MET A 108 8.31 -5.71 8.86
CA MET A 108 9.52 -5.40 9.64
C MET A 108 10.20 -6.64 10.23
N ALA A 109 9.62 -7.82 10.11
CA ALA A 109 10.27 -9.09 10.38
C ALA A 109 11.45 -9.38 9.42
N ALA A 110 11.50 -8.71 8.28
CA ALA A 110 12.63 -8.76 7.35
C ALA A 110 13.93 -8.25 8.00
N PRO A 111 15.12 -8.71 7.54
CA PRO A 111 16.39 -8.12 7.94
C PRO A 111 16.43 -6.60 7.69
N THR A 112 17.16 -5.86 8.54
CA THR A 112 17.14 -4.39 8.47
C THR A 112 17.58 -3.80 7.13
N PRO A 113 18.60 -4.31 6.41
CA PRO A 113 18.93 -3.82 5.08
C PRO A 113 17.78 -3.98 4.07
N VAL A 114 17.03 -5.09 4.17
CA VAL A 114 15.84 -5.34 3.35
C VAL A 114 14.75 -4.32 3.69
N SER A 115 14.48 -4.07 4.98
CA SER A 115 13.53 -3.05 5.41
C SER A 115 13.94 -1.66 4.91
N ALA A 116 15.23 -1.29 4.97
CA ALA A 116 15.75 -0.03 4.44
C ALA A 116 15.45 0.09 2.93
N PHE A 117 15.74 -0.95 2.15
CA PHE A 117 15.51 -0.96 0.71
C PHE A 117 14.02 -0.87 0.36
N LEU A 118 13.19 -1.77 0.90
CA LEU A 118 11.78 -1.86 0.54
C LEU A 118 10.98 -0.60 0.93
N HIS A 119 11.29 -0.03 2.10
CA HIS A 119 10.45 1.03 2.69
C HIS A 119 10.98 2.45 2.49
N SER A 120 12.27 2.60 2.14
CA SER A 120 12.83 3.92 1.85
C SER A 120 12.94 4.21 0.35
N ALA A 121 13.31 3.21 -0.47
CA ALA A 121 13.67 3.44 -1.86
C ALA A 121 12.71 2.81 -2.88
N ALA A 122 12.19 1.61 -2.65
CA ALA A 122 11.61 0.80 -3.71
C ALA A 122 10.09 0.57 -3.57
N MET A 123 9.68 -0.48 -2.86
CA MET A 123 8.35 -1.05 -2.93
C MET A 123 7.21 -0.05 -2.65
N VAL A 124 7.27 0.62 -1.52
CA VAL A 124 6.17 1.53 -1.10
C VAL A 124 6.08 2.80 -1.94
N LYS A 125 7.15 3.18 -2.64
CA LYS A 125 7.18 4.33 -3.54
C LYS A 125 6.63 4.03 -4.93
N ALA A 126 6.50 2.76 -5.30
CA ALA A 126 5.89 2.38 -6.56
C ALA A 126 4.45 2.90 -6.69
N GLY A 127 3.66 2.86 -5.59
CA GLY A 127 2.31 3.44 -5.60
C GLY A 127 2.32 4.96 -5.74
N ILE A 128 3.23 5.65 -5.05
CA ILE A 128 3.42 7.11 -5.19
C ILE A 128 3.82 7.47 -6.62
N LEU A 129 4.77 6.74 -7.20
CA LEU A 129 5.17 6.92 -8.59
C LEU A 129 3.99 6.74 -9.56
N LEU A 130 3.16 5.72 -9.34
CA LEU A 130 1.97 5.49 -10.16
C LEU A 130 0.99 6.66 -10.05
N ILE A 131 0.71 7.18 -8.84
CA ILE A 131 -0.15 8.34 -8.65
C ILE A 131 0.39 9.54 -9.44
N GLY A 132 1.69 9.85 -9.33
CA GLY A 132 2.31 10.93 -10.10
C GLY A 132 2.24 10.73 -11.62
N ARG A 133 2.35 9.48 -12.10
CA ARG A 133 2.20 9.16 -13.53
C ARG A 133 0.78 9.26 -14.03
N LEU A 134 -0.20 9.06 -13.17
CA LEU A 134 -1.63 9.20 -13.50
C LEU A 134 -2.13 10.65 -13.44
N LEU A 135 -1.40 11.55 -12.77
CA LEU A 135 -1.78 12.94 -12.59
C LEU A 135 -2.08 13.68 -13.92
N PRO A 136 -1.26 13.60 -14.99
CA PRO A 136 -1.55 14.25 -16.25
C PRO A 136 -2.82 13.75 -16.94
N VAL A 137 -3.25 12.51 -16.62
CA VAL A 137 -4.45 11.90 -17.22
C VAL A 137 -5.70 12.25 -16.40
N PHE A 138 -5.62 12.16 -15.06
CA PHE A 138 -6.78 12.16 -14.16
C PHE A 138 -6.81 13.32 -13.16
N GLY A 139 -5.82 14.21 -13.16
CA GLY A 139 -5.72 15.29 -12.16
C GLY A 139 -6.93 16.22 -12.08
N GLU A 140 -7.70 16.34 -13.15
CA GLU A 140 -8.95 17.13 -13.20
C GLU A 140 -10.22 16.30 -12.92
N SER A 141 -10.08 14.97 -12.66
CA SER A 141 -11.22 14.17 -12.25
C SER A 141 -11.78 14.65 -10.91
N ASP A 142 -13.10 14.71 -10.82
CA ASP A 142 -13.82 15.07 -9.59
C ASP A 142 -13.54 14.11 -8.40
N VAL A 143 -13.04 12.91 -8.67
CA VAL A 143 -12.64 11.91 -7.67
C VAL A 143 -11.21 12.14 -7.17
N TRP A 144 -10.33 12.76 -7.97
CA TRP A 144 -8.90 12.85 -7.72
C TRP A 144 -8.57 13.56 -6.41
N LEU A 145 -8.92 14.84 -6.31
CA LEU A 145 -8.64 15.64 -5.12
C LEU A 145 -9.28 15.05 -3.83
N PRO A 146 -10.60 14.77 -3.77
CA PRO A 146 -11.21 14.32 -2.53
C PRO A 146 -10.70 12.94 -2.09
N LEU A 147 -10.44 12.02 -3.01
CA LEU A 147 -9.94 10.68 -2.66
C LEU A 147 -8.51 10.73 -2.11
N LEU A 148 -7.59 11.36 -2.84
CA LEU A 148 -6.18 11.39 -2.46
C LEU A 148 -5.95 12.22 -1.19
N THR A 149 -6.62 13.36 -1.04
CA THR A 149 -6.49 14.18 0.17
C THR A 149 -7.08 13.49 1.38
N THR A 150 -8.28 12.91 1.27
CA THR A 150 -8.91 12.21 2.40
C THR A 150 -8.10 11.00 2.84
N VAL A 151 -7.73 10.12 1.91
CA VAL A 151 -6.94 8.92 2.23
C VAL A 151 -5.55 9.29 2.73
N GLY A 152 -4.87 10.23 2.08
CA GLY A 152 -3.52 10.63 2.43
C GLY A 152 -3.44 11.28 3.81
N LEU A 153 -4.28 12.27 4.09
CA LEU A 153 -4.30 12.95 5.39
C LEU A 153 -4.77 12.05 6.53
N THR A 154 -5.78 11.19 6.28
CA THR A 154 -6.20 10.18 7.25
C THR A 154 -5.05 9.23 7.58
N THR A 155 -4.32 8.77 6.57
CA THR A 155 -3.13 7.94 6.76
C THR A 155 -2.10 8.67 7.60
N TYR A 156 -1.80 9.93 7.27
CA TYR A 156 -0.79 10.73 7.97
C TYR A 156 -1.09 10.85 9.47
N VAL A 157 -2.32 11.17 9.83
CA VAL A 157 -2.73 11.34 11.23
C VAL A 157 -2.77 10.00 11.97
N ILE A 158 -3.42 8.98 11.40
CA ILE A 158 -3.58 7.67 12.08
C ILE A 158 -2.22 7.01 12.29
N THR A 159 -1.39 6.96 11.26
CA THR A 159 -0.09 6.30 11.38
C THR A 159 0.91 7.11 12.19
N GLY A 160 0.78 8.44 12.22
CA GLY A 160 1.51 9.29 13.16
C GLY A 160 1.21 8.96 14.62
N TRP A 161 -0.06 8.77 14.97
CA TRP A 161 -0.48 8.30 16.28
C TRP A 161 0.04 6.88 16.60
N LEU A 162 -0.03 5.96 15.64
CA LEU A 162 0.47 4.59 15.80
C LEU A 162 2.00 4.57 15.98
N ALA A 163 2.74 5.40 15.24
CA ALA A 163 4.19 5.56 15.41
C ALA A 163 4.55 6.07 16.82
N LEU A 164 3.79 7.03 17.36
CA LEU A 164 4.01 7.52 18.71
C LEU A 164 3.83 6.42 19.76
N ARG A 165 2.91 5.47 19.54
CA ARG A 165 2.64 4.36 20.46
C ARG A 165 3.60 3.18 20.32
N ALA A 166 4.20 2.98 19.16
CA ALA A 166 5.08 1.86 18.87
C ALA A 166 6.33 1.89 19.76
N THR A 167 6.74 0.75 20.32
CA THR A 167 7.96 0.60 21.12
C THR A 167 9.11 0.00 20.31
N ASP A 168 8.81 -0.88 19.35
CA ASP A 168 9.80 -1.39 18.40
C ASP A 168 10.17 -0.28 17.41
N LEU A 169 11.47 0.03 17.31
CA LEU A 169 11.98 1.10 16.44
C LEU A 169 11.72 0.86 14.96
N LYS A 170 11.73 -0.38 14.48
CA LYS A 170 11.38 -0.69 13.09
C LYS A 170 9.89 -0.49 12.83
N GLU A 171 9.04 -0.88 13.77
CA GLU A 171 7.60 -0.67 13.69
C GLU A 171 7.28 0.83 13.67
N LEU A 172 7.92 1.62 14.53
CA LEU A 172 7.81 3.08 14.54
C LEU A 172 8.20 3.67 13.17
N LEU A 173 9.33 3.23 12.61
CA LEU A 173 9.79 3.68 11.30
C LEU A 173 8.84 3.26 10.18
N ALA A 174 8.18 2.09 10.30
CA ALA A 174 7.17 1.65 9.35
C ALA A 174 5.93 2.55 9.36
N PHE A 175 5.35 2.81 10.53
CA PHE A 175 4.21 3.72 10.64
C PHE A 175 4.56 5.14 10.17
N SER A 176 5.73 5.65 10.55
CA SER A 176 6.18 6.97 10.08
C SER A 176 6.46 6.99 8.56
N THR A 177 6.78 5.85 7.94
CA THR A 177 6.86 5.73 6.48
C THR A 177 5.47 5.84 5.85
N ALA A 178 4.50 5.05 6.31
CA ALA A 178 3.13 5.13 5.80
C ALA A 178 2.55 6.55 5.95
N GLY A 179 2.81 7.20 7.08
CA GLY A 179 2.37 8.57 7.33
C GLY A 179 2.95 9.57 6.33
N PHE A 180 4.26 9.54 6.11
CA PHE A 180 4.88 10.45 5.15
C PHE A 180 4.43 10.18 3.71
N LEU A 181 4.23 8.91 3.33
CA LEU A 181 3.65 8.57 2.02
C LEU A 181 2.19 9.04 1.93
N GLY A 182 1.45 9.05 3.04
CA GLY A 182 0.12 9.67 3.13
C GLY A 182 0.17 11.17 2.84
N LEU A 183 1.16 11.87 3.39
CA LEU A 183 1.39 13.28 3.10
C LEU A 183 1.66 13.52 1.61
N ILE A 184 2.53 12.72 0.97
CA ILE A 184 2.78 12.82 -0.48
C ILE A 184 1.52 12.47 -1.29
N THR A 185 0.74 11.47 -0.87
CA THR A 185 -0.52 11.13 -1.52
C THR A 185 -1.50 12.30 -1.51
N ALA A 186 -1.63 13.00 -0.36
CA ALA A 186 -2.43 14.21 -0.25
C ALA A 186 -1.88 15.35 -1.12
N PHE A 187 -0.56 15.50 -1.19
CA PHE A 187 0.11 16.46 -2.07
C PHE A 187 -0.35 16.32 -3.52
N TYR A 188 -0.36 15.10 -4.07
CA TYR A 188 -0.85 14.87 -5.44
C TYR A 188 -2.33 15.22 -5.62
N GLY A 189 -3.13 15.19 -4.56
CA GLY A 189 -4.50 15.71 -4.61
C GLY A 189 -4.55 17.22 -4.88
N TYR A 190 -3.61 17.98 -4.34
CA TYR A 190 -3.55 19.46 -4.49
C TYR A 190 -2.72 19.93 -5.69
N ALA A 191 -1.80 19.12 -6.22
CA ALA A 191 -0.79 19.54 -7.19
C ALA A 191 -1.33 20.00 -8.55
N GLY A 192 -2.60 19.77 -8.87
CA GLY A 192 -3.17 20.08 -10.18
C GLY A 192 -2.58 19.22 -11.30
N ARG A 193 -3.06 19.39 -12.56
CA ARG A 193 -2.71 18.53 -13.70
C ARG A 193 -1.22 18.62 -14.12
N GLU A 194 -0.61 19.80 -13.95
CA GLU A 194 0.78 20.02 -14.36
C GLU A 194 1.78 19.42 -13.35
N GLY A 195 1.33 19.03 -12.17
CA GLY A 195 2.18 18.56 -11.09
C GLY A 195 3.04 19.68 -10.50
N SER A 196 4.01 19.30 -9.67
CA SER A 196 4.99 20.22 -9.10
C SER A 196 6.35 19.52 -9.00
N ALA A 197 7.42 20.25 -9.25
CA ALA A 197 8.78 19.76 -9.02
C ALA A 197 9.04 19.38 -7.54
N ALA A 198 8.22 19.88 -6.62
CA ALA A 198 8.27 19.55 -5.20
C ALA A 198 8.05 18.05 -4.90
N GLU A 199 7.39 17.30 -5.78
CA GLU A 199 7.23 15.84 -5.64
C GLU A 199 8.57 15.12 -5.51
N LEU A 200 9.55 15.50 -6.35
CA LEU A 200 10.89 14.94 -6.30
C LEU A 200 11.62 15.30 -5.01
N LEU A 201 11.43 16.52 -4.52
CA LEU A 201 11.94 16.96 -3.21
C LEU A 201 11.39 16.08 -2.08
N HIS A 202 10.07 15.85 -2.05
CA HIS A 202 9.43 15.02 -1.02
C HIS A 202 9.93 13.57 -1.07
N ILE A 203 10.06 12.99 -2.27
CA ILE A 203 10.55 11.62 -2.46
C ILE A 203 12.02 11.50 -2.03
N LEU A 204 12.88 12.45 -2.43
CA LEU A 204 14.29 12.46 -2.08
C LEU A 204 14.51 12.65 -0.57
N ASN A 205 13.81 13.62 0.01
CA ASN A 205 13.81 13.86 1.45
C ASN A 205 13.50 12.58 2.21
N HIS A 206 12.36 11.95 1.93
CA HIS A 206 11.96 10.73 2.60
C HIS A 206 12.94 9.57 2.37
N ALA A 207 13.44 9.39 1.14
CA ALA A 207 14.35 8.30 0.82
C ALA A 207 15.63 8.36 1.66
N THR A 208 16.24 9.52 1.74
CA THR A 208 17.56 9.70 2.36
C THR A 208 17.50 9.58 3.87
N TYR A 209 16.62 10.33 4.57
CA TYR A 209 16.58 10.20 6.03
C TYR A 209 16.02 8.85 6.50
N LYS A 210 15.05 8.30 5.76
CA LYS A 210 14.43 7.03 6.18
C LYS A 210 15.38 5.86 6.02
N ALA A 211 16.12 5.77 4.89
CA ALA A 211 17.14 4.75 4.71
C ALA A 211 18.23 4.87 5.79
N ALA A 212 18.70 6.09 6.07
CA ALA A 212 19.68 6.32 7.10
C ALA A 212 19.20 5.85 8.48
N LEU A 213 17.97 6.21 8.87
CA LEU A 213 17.41 5.78 10.15
C LEU A 213 17.22 4.26 10.23
N PHE A 214 16.80 3.58 9.16
CA PHE A 214 16.75 2.11 9.17
C PHE A 214 18.14 1.49 9.35
N PHE A 215 19.16 1.97 8.66
CA PHE A 215 20.53 1.47 8.86
C PHE A 215 21.04 1.74 10.27
N LEU A 216 20.73 2.91 10.84
CA LEU A 216 21.09 3.26 12.22
C LEU A 216 20.37 2.38 13.25
N VAL A 217 19.08 2.10 13.05
CA VAL A 217 18.33 1.16 13.89
C VAL A 217 18.90 -0.26 13.73
N GLY A 218 19.30 -0.68 12.53
CA GLY A 218 19.97 -1.96 12.34
C GLY A 218 21.35 -2.06 12.98
N TRP A 219 22.09 -0.95 13.00
CA TRP A 219 23.34 -0.86 13.75
C TRP A 219 23.07 -0.99 15.26
N LEU A 220 22.08 -0.26 15.78
CA LEU A 220 21.70 -0.28 17.20
C LEU A 220 21.20 -1.66 17.63
N ASP A 221 20.33 -2.30 16.84
CA ASP A 221 19.81 -3.65 17.08
C ASP A 221 20.96 -4.68 17.25
N LYS A 222 21.99 -4.57 16.42
CA LYS A 222 23.18 -5.42 16.54
C LYS A 222 24.07 -5.03 17.73
N ALA A 223 24.17 -3.76 18.09
CA ALA A 223 25.01 -3.29 19.18
C ALA A 223 24.38 -3.54 20.55
N ALA A 224 23.06 -3.45 20.64
CA ALA A 224 22.29 -3.61 21.87
C ALA A 224 21.63 -5.00 22.01
N GLY A 225 21.54 -5.77 20.92
CA GLY A 225 20.78 -7.03 20.89
C GLY A 225 19.25 -6.82 20.97
N THR A 226 18.80 -5.59 20.96
CA THR A 226 17.38 -5.22 21.01
C THR A 226 17.12 -3.93 20.22
N ARG A 227 15.91 -3.77 19.75
CA ARG A 227 15.37 -2.57 19.10
C ARG A 227 14.14 -2.02 19.81
N ASP A 228 13.76 -2.61 20.95
CA ASP A 228 12.68 -2.11 21.79
C ASP A 228 13.17 -0.93 22.63
N LEU A 229 12.42 0.17 22.59
CA LEU A 229 12.75 1.40 23.32
C LEU A 229 12.75 1.20 24.83
N GLY A 230 11.91 0.32 25.40
CA GLY A 230 11.88 0.10 26.84
C GLY A 230 13.25 -0.26 27.42
N PRO A 231 13.88 -1.36 26.98
CA PRO A 231 15.24 -1.71 27.40
C PRO A 231 16.30 -0.69 26.99
N LEU A 232 16.14 0.00 25.86
CA LEU A 232 17.10 1.02 25.41
C LEU A 232 17.08 2.28 26.27
N GLU A 233 15.91 2.69 26.79
CA GLU A 233 15.75 3.85 27.67
C GLU A 233 16.44 3.68 29.03
N SER A 234 16.71 2.46 29.47
CA SER A 234 17.43 2.18 30.70
C SER A 234 18.95 2.42 30.61
N GLN A 235 19.47 2.82 29.44
CA GLN A 235 20.88 3.03 29.20
C GLN A 235 21.17 4.36 28.51
N ARG A 236 22.32 4.97 28.86
CA ARG A 236 22.81 6.21 28.23
C ARG A 236 23.68 5.91 27.01
N TRP A 237 23.10 5.59 25.87
CA TRP A 237 23.84 5.26 24.65
C TRP A 237 24.73 6.40 24.11
N LEU A 238 24.50 7.65 24.53
CA LEU A 238 25.33 8.80 24.17
C LEU A 238 26.79 8.63 24.58
N THR A 239 27.05 8.01 25.75
CA THR A 239 28.39 7.80 26.26
C THR A 239 29.17 6.73 25.50
N HIS A 240 28.45 5.77 24.89
CA HIS A 240 29.02 4.63 24.21
C HIS A 240 29.40 4.89 22.76
N ASN A 241 28.63 5.71 22.03
CA ASN A 241 28.92 6.01 20.61
C ASN A 241 28.40 7.37 20.16
N ARG A 242 29.19 8.42 20.35
CA ARG A 242 28.87 9.80 19.93
C ARG A 242 28.63 9.96 18.42
N PRO A 243 29.41 9.32 17.51
CA PRO A 243 29.11 9.41 16.08
C PRO A 243 27.74 8.89 15.70
N ALA A 244 27.32 7.74 16.26
CA ALA A 244 25.98 7.22 16.00
C ALA A 244 24.90 8.17 16.55
N ALA A 245 25.08 8.73 17.74
CA ALA A 245 24.16 9.71 18.33
C ALA A 245 23.99 10.95 17.44
N LEU A 246 25.11 11.48 16.89
CA LEU A 246 25.07 12.61 15.96
C LEU A 246 24.25 12.26 14.69
N LEU A 247 24.46 11.09 14.11
CA LEU A 247 23.72 10.65 12.93
C LEU A 247 22.23 10.44 13.24
N PHE A 248 21.91 9.84 14.39
CA PHE A 248 20.51 9.75 14.84
C PHE A 248 19.88 11.14 15.03
N ALA A 249 20.60 12.10 15.62
CA ALA A 249 20.12 13.48 15.78
C ALA A 249 19.79 14.11 14.42
N ILE A 250 20.70 14.06 13.45
CA ILE A 250 20.47 14.59 12.10
C ILE A 250 19.27 13.89 11.44
N GLY A 251 19.18 12.55 11.51
CA GLY A 251 18.12 11.77 10.92
C GLY A 251 16.73 12.06 11.54
N THR A 252 16.66 12.21 12.86
CA THR A 252 15.41 12.56 13.56
C THR A 252 15.01 14.02 13.36
N LEU A 253 15.96 14.96 13.27
CA LEU A 253 15.71 16.35 12.91
C LEU A 253 15.18 16.45 11.48
N ALA A 254 15.77 15.73 10.52
CA ALA A 254 15.26 15.66 9.16
C ALA A 254 13.84 15.06 9.11
N MET A 255 13.60 13.99 9.88
CA MET A 255 12.27 13.37 10.00
C MET A 255 11.26 14.33 10.61
N ALA A 256 11.61 15.14 11.60
CA ALA A 256 10.74 16.16 12.20
C ALA A 256 10.53 17.39 11.30
N GLY A 257 11.25 17.51 10.20
CA GLY A 257 11.21 18.66 9.32
C GLY A 257 11.77 19.92 10.00
N CYS A 258 12.89 19.78 10.74
CA CYS A 258 13.55 20.89 11.41
C CYS A 258 14.39 21.72 10.43
N PRO A 259 14.56 23.05 10.66
CA PRO A 259 15.41 23.91 9.87
C PRO A 259 16.81 23.30 9.62
N LEU A 260 17.46 23.70 8.53
CA LEU A 260 18.75 23.20 8.05
C LEU A 260 18.73 21.77 7.48
N THR A 261 17.56 21.20 7.28
CA THR A 261 17.39 19.89 6.61
C THR A 261 16.45 19.99 5.42
N LEU A 262 16.61 19.07 4.44
CA LEU A 262 15.62 18.93 3.35
C LEU A 262 14.20 18.66 3.88
N GLY A 263 14.08 18.05 5.07
CA GLY A 263 12.80 17.81 5.72
C GLY A 263 12.02 19.08 6.01
N PHE A 264 12.69 20.16 6.39
CA PHE A 264 12.06 21.46 6.59
C PHE A 264 11.44 21.97 5.30
N MET A 265 12.23 22.02 4.23
CA MET A 265 11.76 22.51 2.94
C MET A 265 10.59 21.70 2.39
N SER A 266 10.69 20.37 2.49
CA SER A 266 9.61 19.45 2.09
C SER A 266 8.31 19.73 2.86
N LYS A 267 8.41 20.07 4.15
CA LYS A 267 7.25 20.39 4.98
C LYS A 267 6.65 21.76 4.64
N GLU A 268 7.48 22.78 4.49
CA GLU A 268 7.04 24.15 4.13
C GLU A 268 6.35 24.17 2.77
N GLU A 269 6.91 23.53 1.77
CA GLU A 269 6.32 23.40 0.43
C GLU A 269 4.93 22.75 0.49
N PHE A 270 4.76 21.73 1.34
CA PHE A 270 3.45 21.13 1.52
C PHE A 270 2.44 22.08 2.17
N TYR A 271 2.86 22.87 3.16
CA TYR A 271 2.00 23.86 3.78
C TYR A 271 1.59 24.96 2.79
N GLU A 272 2.52 25.40 1.94
CA GLU A 272 2.25 26.40 0.91
C GLU A 272 1.17 25.93 -0.07
N ILE A 273 1.29 24.69 -0.57
CA ILE A 273 0.31 24.11 -1.49
C ILE A 273 -1.07 23.97 -0.84
N VAL A 274 -1.14 23.53 0.42
CA VAL A 274 -2.41 23.40 1.13
C VAL A 274 -3.04 24.78 1.38
N MET A 275 -2.25 25.80 1.69
CA MET A 275 -2.75 27.16 1.93
C MET A 275 -3.17 27.89 0.64
N GLY A 276 -2.59 27.53 -0.50
CA GLY A 276 -2.97 28.10 -1.81
C GLY A 276 -4.34 27.65 -2.33
N GLY A 277 -4.99 26.67 -1.67
CA GLY A 277 -6.32 26.18 -2.03
C GLY A 277 -7.49 27.08 -1.61
N GLN A 278 -8.72 26.70 -1.98
CA GLN A 278 -9.94 27.41 -1.57
C GLN A 278 -10.15 27.30 -0.05
N PHE A 279 -10.38 28.41 0.63
CA PHE A 279 -10.43 28.54 2.09
C PHE A 279 -11.33 27.52 2.81
N GLU A 280 -12.49 27.16 2.26
CA GLU A 280 -13.41 26.20 2.88
C GLU A 280 -12.83 24.77 2.95
N ARG A 281 -11.94 24.40 2.03
CA ARG A 281 -11.26 23.10 1.98
C ARG A 281 -9.92 23.10 2.72
N VAL A 282 -9.35 24.27 2.93
CA VAL A 282 -8.03 24.46 3.57
C VAL A 282 -8.08 24.11 5.05
N THR A 283 -9.12 24.53 5.77
CA THR A 283 -9.14 24.42 7.23
C THR A 283 -9.04 22.98 7.75
N PRO A 284 -9.86 21.99 7.29
CA PRO A 284 -9.73 20.61 7.74
C PRO A 284 -8.39 19.97 7.35
N ALA A 285 -7.92 20.26 6.14
CA ALA A 285 -6.63 19.75 5.66
C ALA A 285 -5.47 20.32 6.48
N LEU A 286 -5.47 21.61 6.74
CA LEU A 286 -4.46 22.28 7.56
C LEU A 286 -4.42 21.72 8.97
N ILE A 287 -5.58 21.50 9.61
CA ILE A 287 -5.66 20.86 10.93
C ILE A 287 -5.03 19.44 10.87
N ALA A 288 -5.39 18.64 9.89
CA ALA A 288 -4.84 17.29 9.75
C ALA A 288 -3.31 17.31 9.56
N VAL A 289 -2.80 18.26 8.77
CA VAL A 289 -1.36 18.42 8.54
C VAL A 289 -0.64 18.86 9.80
N VAL A 290 -1.18 19.82 10.55
CA VAL A 290 -0.60 20.28 11.82
C VAL A 290 -0.59 19.14 12.85
N VAL A 291 -1.68 18.41 12.99
CA VAL A 291 -1.79 17.27 13.90
C VAL A 291 -0.80 16.15 13.52
N GLY A 292 -0.74 15.79 12.25
CA GLY A 292 0.20 14.76 11.76
C GLY A 292 1.67 15.21 11.92
N SER A 293 1.97 16.48 11.64
CA SER A 293 3.31 17.05 11.87
C SER A 293 3.68 17.08 13.35
N SER A 294 2.72 17.34 14.23
CA SER A 294 2.94 17.28 15.69
C SER A 294 3.27 15.86 16.15
N PHE A 295 2.59 14.84 15.62
CA PHE A 295 2.98 13.44 15.87
C PHE A 295 4.38 13.13 15.32
N MET A 296 4.70 13.65 14.13
CA MET A 296 6.03 13.45 13.52
C MET A 296 7.14 14.02 14.39
N VAL A 297 6.98 15.19 14.92
CA VAL A 297 7.92 15.80 15.88
C VAL A 297 7.98 14.97 17.16
N ALA A 298 6.85 14.56 17.71
CA ALA A 298 6.79 13.81 18.97
C ALA A 298 7.53 12.46 18.88
N TYR A 299 7.30 11.68 17.84
CA TYR A 299 8.01 10.39 17.71
C TYR A 299 9.48 10.56 17.28
N ALA A 300 9.85 11.65 16.59
CA ALA A 300 11.25 11.96 16.31
C ALA A 300 12.03 12.26 17.60
N LEU A 301 11.45 13.08 18.49
CA LEU A 301 12.02 13.35 19.83
C LEU A 301 12.07 12.06 20.66
N LYS A 302 11.03 11.24 20.62
CA LYS A 302 10.99 9.94 21.32
C LYS A 302 12.11 9.02 20.89
N VAL A 303 12.38 8.90 19.58
CA VAL A 303 13.48 8.07 19.08
C VAL A 303 14.83 8.57 19.59
N PHE A 304 15.08 9.88 19.47
CA PHE A 304 16.37 10.43 19.84
C PHE A 304 16.60 10.44 21.36
N PHE A 305 15.68 11.04 22.11
CA PHE A 305 15.84 11.18 23.55
C PHE A 305 15.65 9.85 24.30
N GLY A 306 14.74 8.98 23.83
CA GLY A 306 14.56 7.65 24.42
C GLY A 306 15.80 6.77 24.30
N ILE A 307 16.53 6.83 23.17
CA ILE A 307 17.77 6.05 23.01
C ILE A 307 18.94 6.68 23.77
N PHE A 308 19.15 8.00 23.65
CA PHE A 308 20.43 8.61 24.04
C PHE A 308 20.41 9.31 25.41
N PHE A 309 19.24 9.63 25.94
CA PHE A 309 19.06 10.36 27.20
C PHE A 309 18.15 9.63 28.21
N GLY A 310 18.02 8.34 28.08
CA GLY A 310 17.29 7.49 29.03
C GLY A 310 17.85 7.59 30.45
N HIS A 311 17.06 7.18 31.43
CA HIS A 311 17.44 7.17 32.85
C HIS A 311 18.06 5.80 33.17
N GLU A 312 19.32 5.80 33.67
CA GLU A 312 19.90 4.59 34.28
C GLU A 312 19.08 4.25 35.53
N GLU A 313 18.42 3.10 35.54
CA GLU A 313 17.94 2.52 36.80
C GLU A 313 19.14 1.96 37.58
N PRO A 314 19.41 2.47 38.79
CA PRO A 314 20.65 2.12 39.52
C PRO A 314 20.81 0.65 39.89
N ASN A 315 19.79 -0.17 39.73
CA ASN A 315 19.72 -1.57 40.14
C ASN A 315 19.35 -2.58 39.06
N SER A 316 19.40 -2.23 37.77
CA SER A 316 19.17 -3.21 36.73
C SER A 316 20.46 -3.96 36.42
N ASP A 317 20.67 -5.11 37.07
CA ASP A 317 21.68 -6.12 36.69
C ASP A 317 21.42 -6.63 35.23
N ASP A 318 20.30 -6.29 34.65
CA ASP A 318 19.85 -6.63 33.29
C ASP A 318 20.23 -5.56 32.25
N GLY A 319 21.34 -4.86 32.42
CA GLY A 319 21.83 -3.90 31.41
C GLY A 319 22.02 -4.58 30.06
N VAL A 320 21.39 -3.99 29.00
CA VAL A 320 21.55 -4.48 27.64
C VAL A 320 23.05 -4.48 27.28
N PRO A 321 23.66 -5.61 26.92
CA PRO A 321 25.10 -5.69 26.67
C PRO A 321 25.45 -4.83 25.44
N TYR A 322 26.43 -3.93 25.62
CA TYR A 322 27.00 -3.17 24.51
C TYR A 322 28.07 -3.96 23.79
N GLU A 323 27.80 -4.34 22.54
CA GLU A 323 28.84 -4.89 21.68
C GLU A 323 29.37 -3.81 20.72
N LYS A 324 30.68 -3.48 20.87
CA LYS A 324 31.31 -2.49 19.99
C LYS A 324 31.28 -2.94 18.53
N ARG A 325 30.49 -2.26 17.72
CA ARG A 325 30.38 -2.54 16.30
C ARG A 325 31.31 -1.67 15.47
N SER A 326 31.64 -2.15 14.29
CA SER A 326 32.51 -1.46 13.34
C SER A 326 31.92 -0.11 12.92
N ALA A 327 32.75 0.94 12.96
CA ALA A 327 32.38 2.27 12.47
C ALA A 327 32.04 2.32 10.97
N TRP A 328 32.48 1.34 10.19
CA TRP A 328 32.15 1.22 8.77
C TRP A 328 30.65 1.12 8.49
N LEU A 329 29.88 0.55 9.43
CA LEU A 329 28.43 0.47 9.31
C LEU A 329 27.73 1.84 9.39
N LEU A 330 28.41 2.88 9.88
CA LEU A 330 27.88 4.24 9.96
C LEU A 330 28.16 5.07 8.70
N ILE A 331 28.96 4.58 7.74
CA ILE A 331 29.31 5.33 6.53
C ILE A 331 28.07 5.58 5.65
N VAL A 332 27.29 4.55 5.38
CA VAL A 332 26.09 4.69 4.54
C VAL A 332 25.08 5.67 5.14
N PRO A 333 24.69 5.57 6.43
CA PRO A 333 23.88 6.60 7.08
C PRO A 333 24.50 8.00 7.00
N ALA A 334 25.81 8.14 7.20
CA ALA A 334 26.49 9.43 7.13
C ALA A 334 26.39 10.07 5.74
N ILE A 335 26.61 9.30 4.67
CA ILE A 335 26.44 9.78 3.28
C ILE A 335 25.00 10.21 3.02
N LEU A 336 24.01 9.41 3.41
CA LEU A 336 22.61 9.73 3.20
C LEU A 336 22.17 10.98 3.98
N LEU A 337 22.67 11.16 5.20
CA LEU A 337 22.34 12.32 6.04
C LEU A 337 23.13 13.56 5.64
N SER A 338 24.29 13.43 4.99
CA SER A 338 24.97 14.58 4.39
C SER A 338 24.13 15.23 3.30
N ILE A 339 23.38 14.42 2.51
CA ILE A 339 22.44 14.94 1.51
C ILE A 339 21.34 15.77 2.19
N GLN A 340 20.85 15.35 3.37
CA GLN A 340 19.86 16.10 4.14
C GLN A 340 20.36 17.47 4.57
N VAL A 341 21.59 17.52 5.09
CA VAL A 341 22.19 18.76 5.59
C VAL A 341 22.59 19.68 4.41
N ILE A 342 23.27 19.13 3.40
CA ILE A 342 23.69 19.91 2.22
C ILE A 342 22.46 20.48 1.51
N GLY A 343 21.43 19.65 1.28
CA GLY A 343 20.20 20.09 0.64
C GLY A 343 19.43 21.12 1.45
N GLY A 344 19.49 21.08 2.79
CA GLY A 344 18.90 22.09 3.65
C GLY A 344 19.69 23.40 3.70
N LEU A 345 21.03 23.35 3.57
CA LEU A 345 21.90 24.53 3.58
C LEU A 345 22.02 25.20 2.20
N VAL A 346 22.08 24.43 1.14
CA VAL A 346 22.29 24.91 -0.22
C VAL A 346 21.22 24.33 -1.17
N PRO A 347 19.94 24.62 -0.89
CA PRO A 347 18.81 23.99 -1.59
C PRO A 347 18.82 24.28 -3.08
N ASN A 348 19.10 25.50 -3.51
CA ASN A 348 19.08 25.90 -4.90
C ASN A 348 20.03 25.07 -5.77
N TRP A 349 21.22 24.76 -5.23
CA TRP A 349 22.17 23.92 -5.95
C TRP A 349 21.63 22.50 -6.16
N LEU A 350 21.09 21.90 -5.11
CA LEU A 350 20.55 20.53 -5.18
C LEU A 350 19.30 20.45 -6.05
N LEU A 351 18.38 21.39 -5.87
CA LEU A 351 17.09 21.40 -6.54
C LEU A 351 17.23 21.72 -8.02
N SER A 352 17.99 22.77 -8.37
CA SER A 352 18.15 23.19 -9.77
C SER A 352 19.10 22.29 -10.56
N SER A 353 20.18 21.80 -9.94
CA SER A 353 21.19 21.02 -10.65
C SER A 353 20.90 19.53 -10.73
N VAL A 354 20.18 18.98 -9.72
CA VAL A 354 20.00 17.53 -9.59
C VAL A 354 18.56 17.09 -9.85
N LEU A 355 17.59 17.81 -9.28
CA LEU A 355 16.18 17.35 -9.33
C LEU A 355 15.41 17.88 -10.54
N SER A 356 15.64 19.11 -10.94
CA SER A 356 14.90 19.75 -12.03
C SER A 356 15.77 20.75 -12.78
N PRO A 357 16.71 20.29 -13.64
CA PRO A 357 17.46 21.18 -14.49
C PRO A 357 16.52 22.03 -15.37
N GLY A 358 16.59 23.35 -15.24
CA GLY A 358 15.75 24.28 -15.99
C GLY A 358 14.47 24.74 -15.31
N HIS A 359 14.08 24.17 -14.17
CA HIS A 359 13.01 24.71 -13.33
C HIS A 359 13.55 25.81 -12.42
N ALA A 360 12.96 27.00 -12.50
CA ALA A 360 13.29 28.11 -11.59
C ALA A 360 12.66 27.83 -10.23
N TRP A 361 13.43 27.24 -9.33
CA TRP A 361 13.04 27.21 -7.92
C TRP A 361 13.06 28.63 -7.35
N PRO A 362 12.19 28.99 -6.41
CA PRO A 362 12.24 30.28 -5.75
C PRO A 362 13.66 30.58 -5.31
N ALA A 363 14.17 31.78 -5.59
CA ALA A 363 15.57 32.16 -5.45
C ALA A 363 16.12 32.03 -4.01
N SER A 364 15.24 31.88 -3.06
CA SER A 364 15.53 31.44 -1.71
C SER A 364 14.34 30.63 -1.22
N PRO A 365 14.45 29.31 -1.00
CA PRO A 365 13.71 28.72 0.08
C PRO A 365 14.32 29.36 1.29
N ALA A 366 13.79 30.53 1.64
CA ALA A 366 14.34 31.32 2.71
C ALA A 366 14.06 30.54 4.00
N ILE A 367 15.12 29.98 4.57
CA ILE A 367 15.20 29.65 6.01
C ILE A 367 14.71 30.86 6.84
N TRP A 368 14.55 31.99 6.23
CA TRP A 368 14.30 33.31 6.79
C TRP A 368 13.21 34.12 6.04
N HIS A 369 12.11 33.49 5.64
CA HIS A 369 10.91 34.29 5.44
C HIS A 369 10.54 34.82 6.80
N TYR A 370 10.45 36.16 6.89
CA TYR A 370 9.92 36.88 8.04
C TYR A 370 8.69 36.14 8.58
N LEU A 371 8.35 36.31 9.88
CA LEU A 371 7.20 35.74 10.58
C LEU A 371 5.98 35.57 9.64
N ASP A 372 6.06 34.63 8.78
CA ASP A 372 5.03 34.26 7.82
C ASP A 372 4.12 33.20 8.46
N ALA A 373 2.90 33.11 7.97
CA ALA A 373 1.92 32.14 8.46
C ALA A 373 2.46 30.71 8.45
N LEU A 374 3.30 30.35 7.48
CA LEU A 374 3.94 29.03 7.36
C LEU A 374 4.86 28.74 8.55
N LEU A 375 5.71 29.70 8.93
CA LEU A 375 6.59 29.55 10.08
C LEU A 375 5.80 29.42 11.38
N VAL A 376 4.71 30.19 11.53
CA VAL A 376 3.84 30.11 12.73
C VAL A 376 3.21 28.68 12.82
N ILE A 377 2.72 28.13 11.72
CA ILE A 377 2.16 26.77 11.66
C ILE A 377 3.22 25.73 12.01
N SER A 378 4.44 25.90 11.50
CA SER A 378 5.56 25.03 11.84
C SER A 378 5.92 25.10 13.32
N LEU A 379 5.95 26.29 13.92
CA LEU A 379 6.22 26.49 15.36
C LEU A 379 5.11 25.87 16.23
N ILE A 380 3.85 25.99 15.82
CA ILE A 380 2.71 25.34 16.50
C ILE A 380 2.91 23.82 16.46
N SER A 381 3.28 23.25 15.30
CA SER A 381 3.52 21.82 15.15
C SER A 381 4.70 21.35 16.03
N TYR A 382 5.77 22.12 16.15
CA TYR A 382 6.90 21.79 17.04
C TYR A 382 6.50 21.86 18.51
N ALA A 383 5.80 22.92 18.93
CA ALA A 383 5.36 23.07 20.31
C ALA A 383 4.37 21.95 20.71
N ALA A 384 3.37 21.68 19.88
CA ALA A 384 2.42 20.61 20.10
C ALA A 384 3.10 19.22 20.11
N GLY A 385 4.04 18.98 19.19
CA GLY A 385 4.83 17.75 19.14
C GLY A 385 5.70 17.55 20.37
N PHE A 386 6.31 18.61 20.90
CA PHE A 386 7.05 18.56 22.16
C PHE A 386 6.16 18.21 23.35
N VAL A 387 4.98 18.82 23.45
CA VAL A 387 3.99 18.49 24.50
C VAL A 387 3.53 17.01 24.38
N LEU A 388 3.28 16.55 23.18
CA LEU A 388 2.92 15.14 22.92
C LEU A 388 4.07 14.19 23.31
N TYR A 389 5.31 14.56 23.03
CA TYR A 389 6.47 13.79 23.45
C TYR A 389 6.53 13.68 24.98
N LEU A 390 6.32 14.76 25.73
CA LEU A 390 6.28 14.70 27.19
C LEU A 390 5.19 13.79 27.75
N ARG A 391 4.16 13.52 26.96
CA ARG A 391 2.99 12.69 27.32
C ARG A 391 2.96 11.33 26.60
N TRP A 392 4.01 10.92 25.89
CA TRP A 392 3.98 9.71 25.07
C TRP A 392 3.74 8.41 25.86
N HIS A 393 4.19 8.33 27.12
CA HIS A 393 3.90 7.20 28.02
C HIS A 393 2.38 7.05 28.25
N TRP A 394 1.66 8.15 28.38
CA TRP A 394 0.19 8.13 28.49
C TRP A 394 -0.45 7.63 27.18
N ALA A 395 0.03 8.05 26.02
CA ALA A 395 -0.46 7.57 24.74
C ALA A 395 -0.30 6.04 24.59
N ARG A 396 0.79 5.47 25.14
CA ARG A 396 1.03 4.03 25.18
C ARG A 396 0.01 3.27 26.02
N GLN A 397 -0.46 3.86 27.12
CA GLN A 397 -1.42 3.23 28.04
C GLN A 397 -2.86 3.23 27.52
N MET A 398 -3.17 4.04 26.50
CA MET A 398 -4.49 4.05 25.91
C MET A 398 -4.86 2.69 25.30
N PRO A 399 -6.09 2.19 25.50
CA PRO A 399 -6.54 0.98 24.86
C PRO A 399 -6.42 1.10 23.33
N GLY A 400 -5.96 0.04 22.69
CA GLY A 400 -5.92 -0.03 21.22
C GLY A 400 -7.34 -0.05 20.67
N LEU A 401 -7.66 0.87 19.77
CA LEU A 401 -8.90 0.77 19.00
C LEU A 401 -8.83 -0.44 18.07
N PRO A 402 -9.92 -1.18 17.86
CA PRO A 402 -9.98 -2.21 16.84
C PRO A 402 -9.63 -1.58 15.49
N GLY A 403 -8.53 -2.03 14.89
CA GLY A 403 -7.97 -1.43 13.69
C GLY A 403 -8.21 -2.26 12.44
N PRO A 404 -7.83 -1.74 11.26
CA PRO A 404 -7.96 -2.43 9.97
C PRO A 404 -7.29 -3.81 9.93
N ARG A 405 -6.24 -4.03 10.73
CA ARG A 405 -5.60 -5.34 10.89
C ARG A 405 -6.57 -6.41 11.40
N GLN A 406 -7.35 -6.09 12.44
CA GLN A 406 -8.33 -7.03 13.01
C GLN A 406 -9.46 -7.31 12.03
N ALA A 407 -9.91 -6.29 11.30
CA ALA A 407 -10.89 -6.46 10.22
C ALA A 407 -10.34 -7.35 9.10
N ALA A 408 -9.10 -7.16 8.68
CA ALA A 408 -8.46 -7.99 7.66
C ALA A 408 -8.25 -9.44 8.14
N GLU A 409 -7.84 -9.65 9.40
CA GLU A 409 -7.73 -10.99 10.00
C GLU A 409 -9.11 -11.67 10.09
N PHE A 410 -10.15 -10.92 10.44
CA PHE A 410 -11.53 -11.42 10.45
C PHE A 410 -11.98 -11.83 9.04
N ILE A 411 -11.82 -10.95 8.05
CA ILE A 411 -12.16 -11.24 6.64
C ILE A 411 -11.40 -12.47 6.14
N SER A 412 -10.10 -12.56 6.42
CA SER A 412 -9.29 -13.71 6.04
C SER A 412 -9.80 -15.01 6.66
N LYS A 413 -10.12 -15.02 7.98
CA LYS A 413 -10.71 -16.17 8.66
C LYS A 413 -12.05 -16.57 8.05
N GLN A 414 -12.92 -15.60 7.75
CA GLN A 414 -14.21 -15.86 7.13
C GLN A 414 -14.05 -16.42 5.71
N THR A 415 -13.09 -15.90 4.95
CA THR A 415 -12.79 -16.40 3.59
C THR A 415 -12.29 -17.83 3.63
N ILE A 416 -11.40 -18.18 4.55
CA ILE A 416 -10.92 -19.55 4.74
C ILE A 416 -12.08 -20.46 5.17
N ALA A 417 -12.87 -20.05 6.15
CA ALA A 417 -14.03 -20.81 6.61
C ALA A 417 -15.05 -21.04 5.48
N PHE A 418 -15.31 -20.01 4.67
CA PHE A 418 -16.14 -20.13 3.48
C PHE A 418 -15.54 -21.08 2.43
N ALA A 419 -14.25 -20.97 2.16
CA ALA A 419 -13.54 -21.84 1.22
C ALA A 419 -13.59 -23.31 1.69
N GLU A 420 -13.37 -23.56 2.98
CA GLU A 420 -13.50 -24.91 3.57
C GLU A 420 -14.94 -25.44 3.50
N TRP A 421 -15.92 -24.59 3.79
CA TRP A 421 -17.34 -24.94 3.67
C TRP A 421 -17.68 -25.26 2.22
N TRP A 422 -17.27 -24.42 1.27
CA TRP A 422 -17.48 -24.62 -0.17
C TRP A 422 -16.79 -25.89 -0.67
N THR A 423 -15.55 -26.12 -0.27
CA THR A 423 -14.80 -27.32 -0.62
C THR A 423 -15.48 -28.58 -0.09
N ARG A 424 -16.00 -28.56 1.15
CA ARG A 424 -16.80 -29.68 1.71
C ARG A 424 -18.07 -29.95 0.91
N ILE A 425 -18.69 -28.91 0.37
CA ILE A 425 -19.87 -29.06 -0.50
C ILE A 425 -19.47 -29.57 -1.88
N ALA A 426 -18.50 -28.92 -2.51
CA ALA A 426 -18.11 -29.18 -3.90
C ALA A 426 -17.23 -30.43 -4.05
N GLN A 427 -16.37 -30.74 -3.07
CA GLN A 427 -15.35 -31.79 -3.15
C GLN A 427 -15.44 -32.82 -2.00
N ASN A 428 -16.62 -33.39 -1.77
CA ASN A 428 -16.82 -34.37 -0.71
C ASN A 428 -16.46 -35.83 -1.10
N GLY A 429 -15.85 -36.04 -2.26
CA GLY A 429 -15.50 -37.36 -2.78
C GLY A 429 -16.66 -38.18 -3.36
N GLY A 430 -17.87 -37.63 -3.31
CA GLY A 430 -19.07 -38.30 -3.81
C GLY A 430 -19.32 -38.04 -5.31
N HIS A 431 -19.07 -39.02 -6.19
CA HIS A 431 -19.32 -38.90 -7.63
C HIS A 431 -20.73 -38.40 -7.99
N PRO A 432 -21.82 -38.81 -7.27
CA PRO A 432 -23.15 -38.30 -7.60
C PRO A 432 -23.28 -36.76 -7.41
N ARG A 433 -22.61 -36.24 -6.40
CA ARG A 433 -22.66 -34.76 -6.10
C ARG A 433 -21.90 -33.94 -7.13
N TYR A 434 -20.76 -34.44 -7.61
CA TYR A 434 -20.02 -33.76 -8.69
C TYR A 434 -20.87 -33.70 -9.97
N LEU A 435 -21.50 -34.81 -10.33
CA LEU A 435 -22.39 -34.87 -11.47
C LEU A 435 -23.60 -33.94 -11.34
N SER A 436 -24.19 -33.86 -10.12
CA SER A 436 -25.29 -32.93 -9.85
C SER A 436 -24.85 -31.46 -10.01
N ILE A 437 -23.68 -31.11 -9.50
CA ILE A 437 -23.14 -29.75 -9.65
C ILE A 437 -22.88 -29.41 -11.10
N ILE A 438 -22.27 -30.30 -11.85
CA ILE A 438 -22.02 -30.13 -13.31
C ILE A 438 -23.34 -29.95 -14.05
N LEU A 439 -24.32 -30.80 -13.78
CA LEU A 439 -25.61 -30.71 -14.43
C LEU A 439 -26.38 -29.41 -14.13
N ILE A 440 -26.41 -29.02 -12.85
CA ILE A 440 -27.04 -27.77 -12.44
C ILE A 440 -26.35 -26.57 -13.08
N SER A 441 -25.00 -26.58 -13.11
CA SER A 441 -24.22 -25.50 -13.74
C SER A 441 -24.48 -25.43 -15.25
N PHE A 442 -24.59 -26.56 -15.91
CA PHE A 442 -24.89 -26.64 -17.34
C PHE A 442 -26.31 -26.12 -17.65
N VAL A 443 -27.31 -26.55 -16.87
CA VAL A 443 -28.68 -26.04 -16.99
C VAL A 443 -28.75 -24.55 -16.72
N ALA A 444 -28.09 -24.07 -15.66
CA ALA A 444 -28.05 -22.65 -15.34
C ALA A 444 -27.38 -21.83 -16.45
N ALA A 445 -26.26 -22.30 -17.01
CA ALA A 445 -25.59 -21.63 -18.14
C ALA A 445 -26.48 -21.60 -19.39
N GLY A 446 -27.15 -22.73 -19.69
CA GLY A 446 -28.08 -22.83 -20.82
C GLY A 446 -29.29 -21.91 -20.68
N THR A 447 -29.92 -21.86 -19.49
CA THR A 447 -31.04 -20.95 -19.21
C THR A 447 -30.61 -19.49 -19.23
N THR A 448 -29.42 -19.17 -18.74
CA THR A 448 -28.87 -17.82 -18.81
C THR A 448 -28.58 -17.42 -20.27
N GLY A 449 -27.99 -18.31 -21.06
CA GLY A 449 -27.75 -18.12 -22.49
C GLY A 449 -29.05 -17.85 -23.27
N LEU A 450 -30.11 -18.60 -22.97
CA LEU A 450 -31.42 -18.39 -23.55
C LEU A 450 -32.07 -17.06 -23.13
N ALA A 451 -31.91 -16.66 -21.85
CA ALA A 451 -32.48 -15.41 -21.34
C ALA A 451 -31.78 -14.17 -21.90
N TYR A 452 -30.45 -14.21 -22.09
CA TYR A 452 -29.66 -13.07 -22.60
C TYR A 452 -29.42 -13.11 -24.11
N GLY A 453 -29.56 -14.30 -24.75
CA GLY A 453 -29.23 -14.52 -26.16
C GLY A 453 -30.27 -14.07 -27.18
N HIS A 454 -31.28 -13.26 -26.80
CA HIS A 454 -32.39 -12.81 -27.69
C HIS A 454 -33.09 -13.92 -28.45
N ALA A 455 -32.90 -15.19 -28.09
CA ALA A 455 -33.70 -16.29 -28.63
C ALA A 455 -35.11 -16.16 -28.07
N SER A 456 -36.03 -15.61 -28.85
CA SER A 456 -37.42 -15.57 -28.45
C SER A 456 -37.95 -17.00 -28.34
N LEU A 457 -38.70 -17.30 -27.27
CA LEU A 457 -39.43 -18.57 -27.16
C LEU A 457 -40.28 -18.91 -28.40
N SER A 458 -40.67 -17.89 -29.17
CA SER A 458 -41.34 -18.06 -30.45
C SER A 458 -40.49 -18.75 -31.52
N GLN A 459 -39.17 -18.72 -31.43
CA GLN A 459 -38.30 -19.48 -32.35
C GLN A 459 -38.26 -20.96 -31.99
N LEU A 460 -38.53 -21.31 -30.72
CA LEU A 460 -38.67 -22.70 -30.27
C LEU A 460 -40.05 -23.30 -30.56
N THR A 461 -41.04 -22.49 -30.90
CA THR A 461 -42.43 -22.90 -31.24
C THR A 461 -42.72 -22.85 -32.74
N GLY A 462 -41.68 -22.79 -33.59
CA GLY A 462 -41.83 -22.97 -35.04
C GLY A 462 -42.43 -24.33 -35.37
N PRO A 463 -42.98 -24.51 -36.61
CA PRO A 463 -43.59 -25.77 -37.02
C PRO A 463 -42.57 -26.89 -36.81
N TRP A 464 -42.99 -27.94 -36.09
CA TRP A 464 -42.22 -29.12 -35.73
C TRP A 464 -41.73 -29.85 -36.97
N GLY A 465 -40.59 -29.42 -37.52
CA GLY A 465 -39.95 -30.06 -38.67
C GLY A 465 -39.21 -31.34 -38.25
N PRO A 466 -38.79 -32.15 -39.21
CA PRO A 466 -37.99 -33.38 -38.95
C PRO A 466 -36.74 -33.09 -38.11
N GLU A 467 -36.14 -31.91 -38.23
CA GLU A 467 -34.94 -31.47 -37.48
C GLU A 467 -35.17 -31.36 -35.97
N PHE A 468 -36.40 -30.98 -35.54
CA PHE A 468 -36.77 -30.96 -34.14
C PHE A 468 -36.72 -32.36 -33.50
N PHE A 469 -37.25 -33.36 -34.21
CA PHE A 469 -37.26 -34.74 -33.72
C PHE A 469 -35.86 -35.34 -33.70
N VAL A 470 -34.98 -34.94 -34.61
CA VAL A 470 -33.58 -35.37 -34.64
C VAL A 470 -32.82 -34.80 -33.42
N GLY A 471 -33.09 -33.58 -33.01
CA GLY A 471 -32.49 -32.94 -31.80
C GLY A 471 -33.12 -33.45 -30.48
N LEU A 472 -34.38 -33.86 -30.47
CA LEU A 472 -35.12 -34.33 -29.30
C LEU A 472 -34.53 -35.66 -28.73
N ILE A 473 -34.16 -36.57 -29.61
CA ILE A 473 -33.60 -37.89 -29.21
C ILE A 473 -32.33 -37.73 -28.37
N PRO A 474 -31.29 -37.03 -28.82
CA PRO A 474 -30.10 -36.86 -28.02
C PRO A 474 -30.35 -36.05 -26.76
N ALA A 475 -31.27 -35.07 -26.77
CA ALA A 475 -31.64 -34.34 -25.56
C ALA A 475 -32.31 -35.26 -24.53
N LEU A 476 -33.20 -36.16 -24.93
CA LEU A 476 -33.79 -37.17 -24.07
C LEU A 476 -32.74 -38.21 -23.57
N MET A 477 -31.78 -38.58 -24.38
CA MET A 477 -30.67 -39.43 -23.96
C MET A 477 -29.81 -38.77 -22.88
N ILE A 478 -29.50 -37.49 -23.02
CA ILE A 478 -28.75 -36.71 -22.00
C ILE A 478 -29.55 -36.62 -20.72
N LEU A 479 -30.80 -36.21 -20.78
CA LEU A 479 -31.69 -36.05 -19.63
C LEU A 479 -31.96 -37.36 -18.92
N SER A 480 -32.26 -38.42 -19.63
CA SER A 480 -32.52 -39.75 -19.05
C SER A 480 -31.25 -40.38 -18.44
N GLY A 481 -30.14 -40.30 -19.14
CA GLY A 481 -28.84 -40.73 -18.61
C GLY A 481 -28.44 -40.01 -17.35
N ALA A 482 -28.57 -38.69 -17.32
CA ALA A 482 -28.26 -37.86 -16.16
C ALA A 482 -29.23 -38.10 -14.99
N SER A 483 -30.54 -38.21 -15.24
CA SER A 483 -31.55 -38.48 -14.21
C SER A 483 -31.40 -39.84 -13.58
N LEU A 484 -31.21 -40.90 -14.38
CA LEU A 484 -31.00 -42.25 -13.91
C LEU A 484 -29.68 -42.43 -13.14
N LEU A 485 -28.67 -41.63 -13.48
CA LEU A 485 -27.37 -41.67 -12.79
C LEU A 485 -27.52 -41.25 -11.32
N LEU A 486 -28.49 -40.41 -10.98
CA LEU A 486 -28.80 -39.98 -9.59
C LEU A 486 -29.54 -41.12 -8.82
N LEU A 487 -30.32 -41.93 -9.49
CA LEU A 487 -31.16 -42.96 -8.86
C LEU A 487 -30.46 -44.29 -8.69
N VAL A 488 -29.49 -44.62 -9.53
CA VAL A 488 -28.84 -45.93 -9.55
C VAL A 488 -27.66 -45.99 -8.57
N GLN A 489 -27.64 -47.02 -7.72
CA GLN A 489 -26.57 -47.19 -6.71
C GLN A 489 -25.38 -48.04 -7.18
N ARG A 490 -25.55 -48.91 -8.17
CA ARG A 490 -24.50 -49.83 -8.66
C ARG A 490 -23.51 -49.11 -9.58
N ARG A 491 -22.20 -49.28 -9.33
CA ARG A 491 -21.11 -48.60 -10.09
C ARG A 491 -21.17 -48.85 -11.60
N ILE A 492 -21.39 -50.10 -12.02
CA ILE A 492 -21.47 -50.48 -13.44
C ILE A 492 -22.64 -49.78 -14.12
N SER A 493 -23.82 -49.77 -13.47
CA SER A 493 -25.00 -49.10 -14.03
C SER A 493 -24.82 -47.61 -14.14
N LYS A 494 -24.07 -46.96 -13.20
CA LYS A 494 -23.71 -45.52 -13.30
C LYS A 494 -22.82 -45.28 -14.52
N LEU A 495 -21.85 -46.17 -14.79
CA LEU A 495 -20.98 -46.04 -15.95
C LEU A 495 -21.77 -46.09 -17.26
N ILE A 496 -22.73 -47.07 -17.36
CA ILE A 496 -23.61 -47.19 -18.53
C ILE A 496 -24.44 -45.92 -18.73
N MET A 497 -25.03 -45.36 -17.66
CA MET A 497 -25.84 -44.15 -17.77
C MET A 497 -25.00 -42.91 -18.16
N LEU A 498 -23.77 -42.82 -17.67
CA LEU A 498 -22.82 -41.79 -18.08
C LEU A 498 -22.46 -41.93 -19.58
N THR A 499 -22.29 -43.14 -20.04
CA THR A 499 -22.03 -43.43 -21.46
C THR A 499 -23.21 -43.01 -22.34
N VAL A 500 -24.43 -43.29 -21.92
CA VAL A 500 -25.66 -42.88 -22.65
C VAL A 500 -25.74 -41.36 -22.74
N ALA A 501 -25.51 -40.65 -21.63
CA ALA A 501 -25.49 -39.17 -21.62
C ALA A 501 -24.36 -38.63 -22.52
N GLY A 502 -23.17 -39.23 -22.47
CA GLY A 502 -22.02 -38.86 -23.31
C GLY A 502 -22.30 -39.05 -24.81
N TYR A 503 -22.89 -40.14 -25.22
CA TYR A 503 -23.28 -40.36 -26.61
C TYR A 503 -24.35 -39.33 -27.06
N GLY A 504 -25.31 -39.01 -26.19
CA GLY A 504 -26.28 -37.97 -26.48
C GLY A 504 -25.60 -36.62 -26.79
N THR A 505 -24.57 -36.24 -26.01
CA THR A 505 -23.80 -35.02 -26.22
C THR A 505 -23.03 -35.06 -27.55
N VAL A 506 -22.40 -36.19 -27.89
CA VAL A 506 -21.70 -36.33 -29.18
C VAL A 506 -22.67 -36.19 -30.35
N VAL A 507 -23.86 -36.79 -30.27
CA VAL A 507 -24.90 -36.67 -31.33
C VAL A 507 -25.36 -35.23 -31.49
N VAL A 508 -25.53 -34.47 -30.39
CA VAL A 508 -25.82 -33.02 -30.46
C VAL A 508 -24.73 -32.28 -31.23
N TYR A 509 -23.43 -32.57 -30.93
CA TYR A 509 -22.31 -31.94 -31.64
C TYR A 509 -22.23 -32.34 -33.12
N MET A 510 -22.78 -33.48 -33.51
CA MET A 510 -22.78 -33.90 -34.90
C MET A 510 -23.96 -33.29 -35.69
N ILE A 511 -25.03 -32.85 -35.03
CA ILE A 511 -26.22 -32.27 -35.64
C ILE A 511 -26.14 -30.75 -35.77
N PHE A 512 -25.48 -30.08 -34.82
CA PHE A 512 -25.28 -28.65 -34.76
C PHE A 512 -23.81 -28.26 -34.96
#